data_29c6a74372719e90a26a6c06e25e400c
#
_entry.id   29c6a74372719e90a26a6c06e25e400c
#
_cell.length_a   1.000
_cell.length_b   1.000
_cell.length_c   1.000
_cell.angle_alpha   90.00
_cell.angle_beta   90.00
_cell.angle_gamma   90.00
#
_symmetry.space_group_name_H-M   'P 1'
#
loop_
_entity.id
_entity.type
_entity.pdbx_description
1 polymer ?
#
loop_
_entity_poly.entity_id
_entity_poly.type
_entity_poly.pdbx_seq_one_letter_code
_entity_poly.pdbx_strand_id
1 'polypeptide(L)'
;MITLTDGPIVYIDDDEDDQFLFEQTLKTLGLTNEVRPFFDGQEALYYLENTTERPLLILCDLNMPLMNGLELRQSIDSNVHLKQMAIPFVFYTTAAGPNQVRKAYEETIQGFHAKAQELSEYRAQISLIINYWKSCLHPDSFE
;
A
#
# COMPACT_ATOMS: atom_id res chain seq x y z
N MET A 1 -19.67 7.26 13.44
CA MET A 1 -18.20 7.45 13.46
C MET A 1 -17.57 6.57 12.39
N ILE A 2 -16.75 7.14 11.54
CA ILE A 2 -16.00 6.35 10.55
C ILE A 2 -14.77 5.79 11.23
N THR A 3 -14.65 4.46 11.20
CA THR A 3 -13.48 3.80 11.77
C THR A 3 -12.45 3.61 10.65
N LEU A 4 -11.34 4.34 10.70
CA LEU A 4 -10.31 4.28 9.66
C LEU A 4 -9.70 2.89 9.50
N THR A 5 -9.74 2.08 10.56
CA THR A 5 -9.26 0.70 10.52
C THR A 5 -10.06 -0.18 9.56
N ASP A 6 -11.25 0.25 9.15
CA ASP A 6 -12.11 -0.48 8.21
C ASP A 6 -11.94 0.00 6.77
N GLY A 7 -11.05 0.95 6.53
CA GLY A 7 -10.80 1.47 5.19
C GLY A 7 -10.22 0.40 4.25
N PRO A 8 -10.39 0.58 2.94
CA PRO A 8 -9.83 -0.37 1.99
C PRO A 8 -8.32 -0.31 1.97
N ILE A 9 -7.71 -1.39 1.52
CA ILE A 9 -6.27 -1.46 1.30
C ILE A 9 -6.03 -1.35 -0.19
N VAL A 10 -5.27 -0.33 -0.58
CA VAL A 10 -4.87 -0.14 -1.98
C VAL A 10 -3.64 -1.00 -2.22
N TYR A 11 -3.77 -2.00 -3.08
CA TYR A 11 -2.69 -2.93 -3.40
C TYR A 11 -2.32 -2.78 -4.87
N ILE A 12 -1.09 -2.33 -5.12
CA ILE A 12 -0.62 -1.99 -6.47
C ILE A 12 0.51 -2.92 -6.85
N ASP A 13 0.24 -3.79 -7.82
CA ASP A 13 1.18 -4.81 -8.26
C ASP A 13 0.75 -5.28 -9.65
N ASP A 14 1.69 -5.33 -10.61
CA ASP A 14 1.37 -5.71 -11.97
C ASP A 14 1.22 -7.24 -12.16
N ASP A 15 1.53 -8.02 -11.16
CA ASP A 15 1.46 -9.48 -11.20
C ASP A 15 0.10 -9.98 -10.69
N GLU A 16 -0.64 -10.67 -11.56
CA GLU A 16 -1.97 -11.21 -11.23
C GLU A 16 -1.90 -12.25 -10.12
N ASP A 17 -0.85 -13.06 -10.07
CA ASP A 17 -0.70 -14.08 -9.04
C ASP A 17 -0.46 -13.44 -7.67
N ASP A 18 0.32 -12.38 -7.61
CA ASP A 18 0.54 -11.63 -6.39
C ASP A 18 -0.75 -10.94 -5.92
N GLN A 19 -1.56 -10.42 -6.83
CA GLN A 19 -2.87 -9.85 -6.50
C GLN A 19 -3.79 -10.90 -5.89
N PHE A 20 -3.85 -12.07 -6.51
CA PHE A 20 -4.68 -13.16 -6.01
C PHE A 20 -4.21 -13.63 -4.64
N LEU A 21 -2.91 -13.82 -4.47
CA LEU A 21 -2.33 -14.27 -3.21
C LEU A 21 -2.62 -13.28 -2.09
N PHE A 22 -2.51 -11.99 -2.37
CA PHE A 22 -2.80 -10.97 -1.37
C PHE A 22 -4.25 -11.05 -0.88
N GLU A 23 -5.20 -11.12 -1.80
CA GLU A 23 -6.61 -11.21 -1.44
C GLU A 23 -6.92 -12.49 -0.65
N GLN A 24 -6.36 -13.64 -1.07
CA GLN A 24 -6.54 -14.89 -0.35
C GLN A 24 -5.95 -14.84 1.05
N THR A 25 -4.81 -14.17 1.20
CA THR A 25 -4.15 -14.02 2.49
C THR A 25 -4.99 -13.22 3.47
N LEU A 26 -5.61 -12.14 3.01
CA LEU A 26 -6.52 -11.37 3.87
C LEU A 26 -7.68 -12.21 4.38
N LYS A 27 -8.28 -13.03 3.51
CA LYS A 27 -9.36 -13.93 3.90
C LYS A 27 -8.87 -14.96 4.93
N THR A 28 -7.72 -15.56 4.69
CA THR A 28 -7.14 -16.56 5.59
C THR A 28 -6.87 -15.96 6.97
N LEU A 29 -6.44 -14.70 7.03
CA LEU A 29 -6.15 -14.01 8.27
C LEU A 29 -7.40 -13.47 8.97
N GLY A 30 -8.57 -13.58 8.35
CA GLY A 30 -9.81 -13.04 8.90
C GLY A 30 -9.89 -11.52 8.85
N LEU A 31 -9.11 -10.89 7.97
CA LEU A 31 -9.16 -9.45 7.76
C LEU A 31 -10.27 -9.11 6.79
N THR A 32 -11.14 -8.19 7.17
CA THR A 32 -12.35 -7.86 6.42
C THR A 32 -12.22 -6.61 5.56
N ASN A 33 -11.05 -5.98 5.59
CA ASN A 33 -10.79 -4.81 4.74
C ASN A 33 -10.93 -5.17 3.27
N GLU A 34 -11.62 -4.32 2.52
CA GLU A 34 -11.71 -4.51 1.07
C GLU A 34 -10.39 -4.17 0.41
N VAL A 35 -10.07 -4.86 -0.66
CA VAL A 35 -8.88 -4.58 -1.45
C VAL A 35 -9.28 -3.76 -2.66
N ARG A 36 -8.50 -2.72 -2.95
CA ARG A 36 -8.61 -1.97 -4.19
C ARG A 36 -7.37 -2.30 -5.02
N PRO A 37 -7.49 -3.27 -5.95
CA PRO A 37 -6.34 -3.74 -6.71
C PRO A 37 -6.08 -2.85 -7.92
N PHE A 38 -4.82 -2.53 -8.14
CA PHE A 38 -4.38 -1.80 -9.33
C PHE A 38 -3.14 -2.47 -9.89
N PHE A 39 -3.02 -2.48 -11.22
CA PHE A 39 -1.93 -3.16 -11.91
C PHE A 39 -0.83 -2.19 -12.36
N ASP A 40 -1.06 -0.90 -12.22
CA ASP A 40 -0.04 0.13 -12.49
C ASP A 40 -0.31 1.38 -11.65
N GLY A 41 0.70 2.26 -11.62
CA GLY A 41 0.63 3.46 -10.80
C GLY A 41 -0.35 4.51 -11.33
N GLN A 42 -0.57 4.55 -12.64
CA GLN A 42 -1.48 5.55 -13.24
C GLN A 42 -2.93 5.29 -12.82
N GLU A 43 -3.34 4.02 -12.86
CA GLU A 43 -4.69 3.64 -12.42
C GLU A 43 -4.89 3.94 -10.94
N ALA A 44 -3.90 3.62 -10.13
CA ALA A 44 -3.96 3.90 -8.69
C ALA A 44 -4.04 5.39 -8.41
N LEU A 45 -3.25 6.20 -9.12
CA LEU A 45 -3.27 7.65 -8.95
C LEU A 45 -4.64 8.22 -9.31
N TYR A 46 -5.23 7.77 -10.41
CA TYR A 46 -6.56 8.21 -10.82
C TYR A 46 -7.61 7.88 -9.73
N TYR A 47 -7.56 6.67 -9.19
CA TYR A 47 -8.44 6.28 -8.09
C TYR A 47 -8.26 7.22 -6.89
N LEU A 48 -7.03 7.45 -6.47
CA LEU A 48 -6.73 8.27 -5.30
C LEU A 48 -7.21 9.72 -5.49
N GLU A 49 -7.08 10.26 -6.71
CA GLU A 49 -7.50 11.62 -7.01
C GLU A 49 -9.02 11.79 -7.03
N ASN A 50 -9.76 10.72 -7.27
CA ASN A 50 -11.21 10.77 -7.49
C ASN A 50 -12.06 10.07 -6.44
N THR A 51 -11.44 9.30 -5.54
CA THR A 51 -12.20 8.53 -4.54
C THR A 51 -12.66 9.38 -3.39
N THR A 52 -13.80 9.01 -2.81
CA THR A 52 -14.27 9.52 -1.53
C THR A 52 -13.97 8.54 -0.39
N GLU A 53 -13.40 7.39 -0.71
CA GLU A 53 -12.99 6.40 0.29
C GLU A 53 -11.77 6.89 1.08
N ARG A 54 -11.57 6.32 2.25
CA ARG A 54 -10.40 6.60 3.09
C ARG A 54 -9.58 5.33 3.26
N PRO A 55 -8.63 5.08 2.34
CA PRO A 55 -7.81 3.87 2.45
C PRO A 55 -7.02 3.79 3.74
N LEU A 56 -6.89 2.58 4.28
CA LEU A 56 -6.08 2.33 5.47
C LEU A 56 -4.60 2.50 5.15
N LEU A 57 -4.16 1.93 4.03
CA LEU A 57 -2.78 2.05 3.56
C LEU A 57 -2.69 1.72 2.08
N ILE A 58 -1.56 2.10 1.50
CA ILE A 58 -1.17 1.75 0.14
C ILE A 58 0.02 0.80 0.23
N LEU A 59 -0.12 -0.40 -0.31
CA LEU A 59 0.98 -1.33 -0.52
C LEU A 59 1.31 -1.33 -2.00
N CYS A 60 2.52 -0.98 -2.36
CA CYS A 60 2.90 -0.73 -3.74
C CYS A 60 4.18 -1.47 -4.12
N ASP A 61 4.14 -2.19 -5.23
CA ASP A 61 5.35 -2.73 -5.82
C ASP A 61 6.21 -1.59 -6.35
N LEU A 62 7.51 -1.79 -6.34
CA LEU A 62 8.47 -0.79 -6.81
C LEU A 62 8.54 -0.78 -8.33
N ASN A 63 8.59 -1.96 -8.95
CA ASN A 63 8.83 -2.12 -10.38
C ASN A 63 7.54 -2.47 -11.11
N MET A 64 6.98 -1.51 -11.84
CA MET A 64 5.74 -1.67 -12.59
C MET A 64 5.84 -0.94 -13.92
N PRO A 65 5.08 -1.37 -14.95
CA PRO A 65 5.05 -0.65 -16.21
C PRO A 65 4.31 0.70 -16.07
N LEU A 66 4.48 1.56 -17.06
CA LEU A 66 3.85 2.88 -17.18
C LEU A 66 4.32 3.85 -16.10
N MET A 67 3.88 3.68 -14.87
CA MET A 67 4.30 4.48 -13.73
C MET A 67 4.77 3.53 -12.62
N ASN A 68 6.05 3.58 -12.27
CA ASN A 68 6.59 2.76 -11.18
C ASN A 68 6.22 3.32 -9.81
N GLY A 69 6.59 2.57 -8.76
CA GLY A 69 6.21 2.96 -7.40
C GLY A 69 6.82 4.28 -6.93
N LEU A 70 8.06 4.58 -7.33
CA LEU A 70 8.68 5.85 -6.97
C LEU A 70 7.99 7.03 -7.65
N GLU A 71 7.67 6.87 -8.92
CA GLU A 71 6.96 7.90 -9.68
C GLU A 71 5.57 8.15 -9.09
N LEU A 72 4.88 7.08 -8.70
CA LEU A 72 3.58 7.22 -8.04
C LEU A 72 3.72 7.99 -6.72
N ARG A 73 4.71 7.64 -5.91
CA ARG A 73 4.93 8.34 -4.63
C ARG A 73 5.20 9.83 -4.85
N GLN A 74 6.04 10.15 -5.83
CA GLN A 74 6.33 11.55 -6.18
C GLN A 74 5.07 12.29 -6.61
N SER A 75 4.21 11.63 -7.40
CA SER A 75 2.94 12.22 -7.85
C SER A 75 2.00 12.50 -6.69
N ILE A 76 1.95 11.59 -5.71
CA ILE A 76 1.14 11.77 -4.51
C ILE A 76 1.66 12.97 -3.69
N ASP A 77 2.96 13.04 -3.49
CA ASP A 77 3.58 14.13 -2.71
C ASP A 77 3.41 15.50 -3.36
N SER A 78 3.34 15.53 -4.68
CA SER A 78 3.15 16.78 -5.44
C SER A 78 1.71 17.26 -5.45
N ASN A 79 0.76 16.42 -5.01
CA ASN A 79 -0.65 16.75 -4.97
C ASN A 79 -1.04 17.11 -3.54
N VAL A 80 -1.40 18.38 -3.33
CA VAL A 80 -1.71 18.89 -1.98
C VAL A 80 -2.85 18.10 -1.33
N HIS A 81 -3.90 17.79 -2.08
CA HIS A 81 -5.04 17.03 -1.55
C HIS A 81 -4.64 15.64 -1.10
N LEU A 82 -3.89 14.92 -1.95
CA LEU A 82 -3.44 13.56 -1.63
C LEU A 82 -2.46 13.55 -0.46
N LYS A 83 -1.59 14.55 -0.40
CA LYS A 83 -0.65 14.68 0.72
C LYS A 83 -1.39 14.88 2.04
N GLN A 84 -2.44 15.70 2.02
CA GLN A 84 -3.24 15.96 3.22
C GLN A 84 -4.04 14.74 3.68
N MET A 85 -4.36 13.81 2.78
CA MET A 85 -5.05 12.56 3.16
C MET A 85 -4.18 11.70 4.07
N ALA A 86 -2.86 11.88 4.02
CA ALA A 86 -1.90 11.21 4.90
C ALA A 86 -2.06 9.68 4.90
N ILE A 87 -2.32 9.09 3.73
CA ILE A 87 -2.44 7.63 3.61
C ILE A 87 -1.04 7.02 3.72
N PRO A 88 -0.79 6.08 4.64
CA PRO A 88 0.51 5.42 4.72
C PRO A 88 0.87 4.74 3.40
N PHE A 89 2.10 4.97 2.95
CA PHE A 89 2.61 4.40 1.71
C PHE A 89 3.77 3.46 2.04
N VAL A 90 3.60 2.19 1.71
CA VAL A 90 4.57 1.13 2.03
C VAL A 90 4.95 0.41 0.75
N PHE A 91 6.24 0.34 0.45
CA PHE A 91 6.72 -0.47 -0.65
C PHE A 91 6.75 -1.95 -0.26
N TYR A 92 6.31 -2.80 -1.19
CA TYR A 92 6.24 -4.24 -0.99
C TYR A 92 6.63 -4.91 -2.30
N THR A 93 7.89 -5.35 -2.40
CA THR A 93 8.47 -5.78 -3.67
C THR A 93 9.27 -7.07 -3.53
N THR A 94 9.44 -7.80 -4.63
CA THR A 94 10.07 -9.12 -4.62
C THR A 94 11.56 -9.06 -4.30
N ALA A 95 12.28 -8.12 -4.92
CA ALA A 95 13.72 -8.01 -4.75
C ALA A 95 14.11 -6.54 -4.72
N ALA A 96 14.92 -6.17 -3.74
CA ALA A 96 15.38 -4.81 -3.59
C ALA A 96 16.85 -4.79 -3.24
N GLY A 97 17.63 -4.07 -4.05
CA GLY A 97 19.02 -3.79 -3.74
C GLY A 97 19.15 -2.58 -2.83
N PRO A 98 20.34 -2.37 -2.23
CA PRO A 98 20.57 -1.26 -1.31
C PRO A 98 20.26 0.10 -1.92
N ASN A 99 20.57 0.29 -3.20
CA ASN A 99 20.32 1.58 -3.87
C ASN A 99 18.84 1.86 -4.05
N GLN A 100 18.04 0.83 -4.35
CA GLN A 100 16.59 0.97 -4.48
C GLN A 100 15.95 1.34 -3.15
N VAL A 101 16.36 0.67 -2.08
CA VAL A 101 15.86 0.96 -0.73
C VAL A 101 16.21 2.40 -0.34
N ARG A 102 17.46 2.81 -0.60
CA ARG A 102 17.91 4.16 -0.28
C ARG A 102 17.10 5.22 -1.02
N LYS A 103 16.89 5.02 -2.33
CA LYS A 103 16.09 5.95 -3.12
C LYS A 103 14.66 6.04 -2.62
N ALA A 104 14.08 4.91 -2.21
CA ALA A 104 12.73 4.90 -1.68
C ALA A 104 12.62 5.72 -0.40
N TYR A 105 13.60 5.63 0.49
CA TYR A 105 13.60 6.40 1.73
C TYR A 105 13.93 7.89 1.54
N GLU A 106 14.44 8.27 0.38
CA GLU A 106 14.56 9.69 0.03
C GLU A 106 13.19 10.33 -0.21
N GLU A 107 12.19 9.51 -0.56
CA GLU A 107 10.82 9.94 -0.65
C GLU A 107 10.14 9.79 0.72
N THR A 108 8.95 10.38 0.87
CA THR A 108 8.22 10.33 2.14
C THR A 108 7.40 9.04 2.26
N ILE A 109 8.08 7.92 2.45
CA ILE A 109 7.43 6.62 2.61
C ILE A 109 7.43 6.20 4.08
N GLN A 110 6.50 5.32 4.45
CA GLN A 110 6.33 4.84 5.80
C GLN A 110 6.92 3.45 6.02
N GLY A 111 7.34 2.76 4.98
CA GLY A 111 7.98 1.47 5.14
C GLY A 111 8.39 0.85 3.82
N PHE A 112 9.27 -0.15 3.90
CA PHE A 112 9.77 -0.87 2.75
C PHE A 112 9.99 -2.32 3.15
N HIS A 113 9.29 -3.25 2.50
CA HIS A 113 9.37 -4.67 2.78
C HIS A 113 9.70 -5.46 1.52
N ALA A 114 10.60 -6.44 1.67
CA ALA A 114 10.81 -7.44 0.64
C ALA A 114 9.77 -8.54 0.83
N LYS A 115 9.10 -8.94 -0.25
CA LYS A 115 8.09 -10.00 -0.19
C LYS A 115 8.73 -11.32 0.25
N ALA A 116 8.18 -11.93 1.29
CA ALA A 116 8.59 -13.25 1.72
C ALA A 116 8.18 -14.28 0.67
N GLN A 117 9.05 -15.27 0.43
CA GLN A 117 8.79 -16.29 -0.60
C GLN A 117 8.04 -17.50 -0.03
N GLU A 118 8.25 -17.81 1.23
CA GLU A 118 7.53 -18.89 1.89
C GLU A 118 6.15 -18.40 2.34
N LEU A 119 5.12 -19.22 2.12
CA LEU A 119 3.74 -18.82 2.37
C LEU A 119 3.47 -18.45 3.84
N SER A 120 4.02 -19.21 4.78
CA SER A 120 3.82 -18.89 6.21
C SER A 120 4.46 -17.57 6.59
N GLU A 121 5.64 -17.28 6.06
CA GLU A 121 6.33 -16.02 6.29
C GLU A 121 5.60 -14.85 5.62
N TYR A 122 5.07 -15.08 4.42
CA TYR A 122 4.27 -14.10 3.71
C TYR A 122 3.03 -13.71 4.52
N ARG A 123 2.30 -14.70 5.04
CA ARG A 123 1.12 -14.45 5.86
C ARG A 123 1.46 -13.67 7.13
N ALA A 124 2.55 -14.03 7.80
CA ALA A 124 3.00 -13.33 8.98
C ALA A 124 3.38 -11.88 8.66
N GLN A 125 4.01 -11.65 7.53
CA GLN A 125 4.41 -10.33 7.07
C GLN A 125 3.20 -9.44 6.77
N ILE A 126 2.21 -9.97 6.05
CA ILE A 126 0.98 -9.23 5.75
C ILE A 126 0.20 -8.91 7.03
N SER A 127 0.11 -9.87 7.95
CA SER A 127 -0.55 -9.65 9.24
C SER A 127 0.14 -8.53 10.02
N LEU A 128 1.46 -8.53 10.07
CA LEU A 128 2.24 -7.51 10.77
C LEU A 128 2.00 -6.12 10.17
N ILE A 129 2.08 -6.00 8.86
CA ILE A 129 1.93 -4.72 8.17
C ILE A 129 0.53 -4.14 8.41
N ILE A 130 -0.50 -4.92 8.16
CA ILE A 130 -1.88 -4.44 8.24
C ILE A 130 -2.26 -4.13 9.68
N ASN A 131 -1.94 -5.00 10.61
CA ASN A 131 -2.29 -4.80 12.02
C ASN A 131 -1.51 -3.63 12.64
N TYR A 132 -0.29 -3.39 12.20
CA TYR A 132 0.47 -2.22 12.62
C TYR A 132 -0.30 -0.93 12.28
N TRP A 133 -0.74 -0.79 11.03
CA TRP A 133 -1.44 0.42 10.60
C TRP A 133 -2.85 0.53 11.19
N LYS A 134 -3.50 -0.58 11.49
CA LYS A 134 -4.76 -0.56 12.23
C LYS A 134 -4.59 -0.01 13.64
N SER A 135 -3.42 -0.19 14.23
CA SER A 135 -3.14 0.28 15.60
C SER A 135 -2.69 1.74 15.63
N CYS A 136 -2.33 2.33 14.50
CA CYS A 136 -1.84 3.69 14.45
C CYS A 136 -2.98 4.71 14.47
N LEU A 137 -2.71 5.86 15.08
CA LEU A 137 -3.60 7.01 14.96
C LEU A 137 -3.38 7.70 13.63
N HIS A 138 -4.46 8.20 13.06
CA HIS A 138 -4.45 8.96 11.81
C HIS A 138 -5.01 10.35 12.10
N PRO A 139 -4.64 11.41 11.34
CA PRO A 139 -5.23 12.73 11.53
C PRO A 139 -6.75 12.72 11.59
N ASP A 140 -7.39 11.90 10.75
CA ASP A 140 -8.85 11.79 10.71
C ASP A 140 -9.44 11.01 11.87
N SER A 141 -8.61 10.37 12.73
CA SER A 141 -9.08 9.63 13.90
C SER A 141 -9.77 10.52 14.93
N PHE A 142 -9.61 11.81 14.82
CA PHE A 142 -10.14 12.79 15.77
C PHE A 142 -11.39 13.51 15.27
N GLU A 143 -11.90 13.12 14.14
CA GLU A 143 -13.13 13.69 13.58
C GLU A 143 -14.40 13.16 14.24
#